data_537f7bb1586611b71dba8b60d4dc91fd
#
_entry.id   537f7bb1586611b71dba8b60d4dc91fd
#
_cell.length_a   1.000
_cell.length_b   1.000
_cell.length_c   1.000
_cell.angle_alpha   90.00
_cell.angle_beta   90.00
_cell.angle_gamma   90.00
#
_symmetry.space_group_name_H-M   'P 1'
#
loop_
_entity.id
_entity.type
_entity.pdbx_description
1 polymer ?
#
loop_
_entity_poly.entity_id
_entity_poly.type
_entity_poly.pdbx_seq_one_letter_code
_entity_poly.pdbx_strand_id
1 'polypeptide(L)'
;ECWQLVNTAEKTQRHCMMLENCVYDFFELTTLNMAQHGLFGEVIHAEGAYIHNLDPYWKNYYRGWRYEFNKKNRGDVYPTHGLGPACQVLNIHRGDKMNTLISMDTKAFNGLNVAEQFGETEYANGDHTITLIQTEKGKIIEIQHNVVTPRPYNRMYQVEGTDGVAHKYPN
;
A
#
# COMPACT_ATOMS: atom_id res chain seq x y z
N GLU A 1 -7.05 -0.52 18.77
CA GLU A 1 -8.16 -1.06 17.95
C GLU A 1 -7.85 -2.48 17.45
N CYS A 2 -6.68 -2.77 16.83
CA CYS A 2 -6.38 -4.11 16.30
C CYS A 2 -6.52 -5.22 17.36
N TRP A 3 -5.97 -5.03 18.55
CA TRP A 3 -6.14 -5.98 19.66
C TRP A 3 -7.60 -6.14 20.11
N GLN A 4 -8.42 -5.10 20.00
CA GLN A 4 -9.85 -5.20 20.32
C GLN A 4 -10.58 -6.10 19.32
N LEU A 5 -10.21 -6.05 18.04
CA LEU A 5 -10.76 -6.95 17.02
C LEU A 5 -10.42 -8.42 17.34
N VAL A 6 -9.14 -8.71 17.60
CA VAL A 6 -8.69 -10.07 17.96
C VAL A 6 -9.39 -10.56 19.21
N ASN A 7 -9.34 -9.80 20.31
CA ASN A 7 -9.97 -10.18 21.56
C ASN A 7 -11.48 -10.39 21.44
N THR A 8 -12.16 -9.56 20.61
CA THR A 8 -13.59 -9.72 20.39
C THR A 8 -13.89 -10.97 19.58
N ALA A 9 -13.12 -11.25 18.52
CA ALA A 9 -13.27 -12.46 17.72
C ALA A 9 -13.10 -13.71 18.59
N GLU A 10 -12.07 -13.75 19.43
CA GLU A 10 -11.81 -14.86 20.36
C GLU A 10 -12.94 -15.02 21.40
N LYS A 11 -13.37 -13.92 22.02
CA LYS A 11 -14.42 -13.93 23.03
C LYS A 11 -15.77 -14.37 22.48
N THR A 12 -16.10 -13.96 21.26
CA THR A 12 -17.41 -14.23 20.65
C THR A 12 -17.41 -15.49 19.78
N GLN A 13 -16.25 -16.06 19.50
CA GLN A 13 -16.06 -17.19 18.57
C GLN A 13 -16.61 -16.87 17.17
N ARG A 14 -16.51 -15.60 16.75
CA ARG A 14 -16.94 -15.13 15.43
C ARG A 14 -15.73 -14.84 14.55
N HIS A 15 -15.86 -15.12 13.28
CA HIS A 15 -14.81 -14.77 12.31
C HIS A 15 -14.62 -13.26 12.22
N CYS A 16 -13.36 -12.84 12.32
CA CYS A 16 -12.93 -11.50 12.02
C CYS A 16 -11.68 -11.63 11.16
N MET A 17 -11.78 -11.23 9.89
CA MET A 17 -10.69 -11.35 8.92
C MET A 17 -10.59 -10.08 8.10
N MET A 18 -9.38 -9.57 7.95
CA MET A 18 -9.09 -8.52 6.98
C MET A 18 -9.08 -9.11 5.58
N LEU A 19 -9.85 -8.50 4.68
CA LEU A 19 -9.85 -8.79 3.26
C LEU A 19 -9.30 -7.57 2.51
N GLU A 20 -8.06 -7.62 2.12
CA GLU A 20 -7.48 -6.64 1.23
C GLU A 20 -7.86 -7.02 -0.21
N ASN A 21 -8.72 -6.21 -0.85
CA ASN A 21 -9.35 -6.58 -2.12
C ASN A 21 -8.36 -6.72 -3.29
N CYS A 22 -7.25 -5.96 -3.29
CA CYS A 22 -6.29 -6.03 -4.38
C CYS A 22 -5.54 -7.36 -4.47
N VAL A 23 -5.36 -8.08 -3.37
CA VAL A 23 -4.75 -9.42 -3.40
C VAL A 23 -5.60 -10.44 -4.16
N TYR A 24 -6.87 -10.15 -4.36
CA TYR A 24 -7.83 -11.02 -5.09
C TYR A 24 -8.08 -10.58 -6.52
N ASP A 25 -7.40 -9.54 -7.02
CA ASP A 25 -7.44 -9.18 -8.42
C ASP A 25 -6.80 -10.28 -9.28
N PHE A 26 -7.27 -10.38 -10.52
CA PHE A 26 -6.84 -11.43 -11.45
C PHE A 26 -5.32 -11.46 -11.65
N PHE A 27 -4.70 -10.29 -11.81
CA PHE A 27 -3.26 -10.20 -12.04
C PHE A 27 -2.46 -10.64 -10.81
N GLU A 28 -2.84 -10.19 -9.62
CA GLU A 28 -2.17 -10.52 -8.35
C GLU A 28 -2.27 -12.01 -8.03
N LEU A 29 -3.46 -12.60 -8.19
CA LEU A 29 -3.65 -14.04 -7.99
C LEU A 29 -2.89 -14.86 -9.04
N THR A 30 -2.88 -14.44 -10.31
CA THR A 30 -2.12 -15.12 -11.36
C THR A 30 -0.64 -15.07 -11.06
N THR A 31 -0.10 -13.90 -10.73
CA THR A 31 1.30 -13.70 -10.39
C THR A 31 1.71 -14.51 -9.16
N LEU A 32 0.86 -14.54 -8.12
CA LEU A 32 1.09 -15.37 -6.94
C LEU A 32 1.16 -16.86 -7.31
N ASN A 33 0.23 -17.33 -8.13
CA ASN A 33 0.24 -18.72 -8.61
C ASN A 33 1.50 -19.04 -9.42
N MET A 34 1.91 -18.16 -10.31
CA MET A 34 3.16 -18.29 -11.07
C MET A 34 4.38 -18.38 -10.15
N ALA A 35 4.45 -17.51 -9.13
CA ALA A 35 5.53 -17.54 -8.14
C ALA A 35 5.56 -18.85 -7.35
N GLN A 36 4.40 -19.36 -6.93
CA GLN A 36 4.28 -20.62 -6.22
C GLN A 36 4.71 -21.84 -7.07
N HIS A 37 4.62 -21.73 -8.38
CA HIS A 37 5.12 -22.73 -9.33
C HIS A 37 6.56 -22.49 -9.80
N GLY A 38 7.26 -21.52 -9.22
CA GLY A 38 8.67 -21.27 -9.48
C GLY A 38 8.97 -20.57 -10.79
N LEU A 39 7.97 -19.97 -11.49
CA LEU A 39 8.18 -19.36 -12.80
C LEU A 39 9.09 -18.12 -12.76
N PHE A 40 9.25 -17.49 -11.60
CA PHE A 40 10.14 -16.34 -11.42
C PHE A 40 11.50 -16.72 -10.83
N GLY A 41 11.76 -18.02 -10.56
CA GLY A 41 12.90 -18.42 -9.76
C GLY A 41 12.74 -17.94 -8.31
N GLU A 42 13.82 -17.45 -7.69
CA GLU A 42 13.72 -16.79 -6.38
C GLU A 42 13.19 -15.37 -6.56
N VAL A 43 12.04 -15.07 -5.96
CA VAL A 43 11.49 -13.70 -5.96
C VAL A 43 12.33 -12.83 -5.04
N ILE A 44 12.90 -11.75 -5.59
CA ILE A 44 13.86 -10.87 -4.90
C ILE A 44 13.30 -9.50 -4.59
N HIS A 45 12.31 -9.04 -5.38
CA HIS A 45 11.72 -7.70 -5.27
C HIS A 45 10.23 -7.74 -5.60
N ALA A 46 9.47 -6.94 -4.88
CA ALA A 46 8.09 -6.64 -5.21
C ALA A 46 7.82 -5.13 -5.03
N GLU A 47 7.15 -4.55 -6.01
CA GLU A 47 6.74 -3.14 -5.97
C GLU A 47 5.23 -3.04 -6.02
N GLY A 48 4.66 -2.12 -5.22
CA GLY A 48 3.24 -1.84 -5.20
C GLY A 48 2.94 -0.37 -4.98
N ALA A 49 1.74 0.06 -5.38
CA ALA A 49 1.38 1.46 -5.21
C ALA A 49 -0.11 1.67 -4.94
N TYR A 50 -0.42 2.75 -4.24
CA TYR A 50 -1.73 3.38 -4.24
C TYR A 50 -1.59 4.82 -4.74
N ILE A 51 -1.85 4.99 -6.04
CA ILE A 51 -1.81 6.27 -6.73
C ILE A 51 -3.22 6.56 -7.21
N HIS A 52 -3.89 7.50 -6.55
CA HIS A 52 -5.29 7.78 -6.81
C HIS A 52 -5.58 9.26 -6.53
N ASN A 53 -5.61 10.07 -7.57
CA ASN A 53 -6.01 11.47 -7.38
C ASN A 53 -7.41 11.55 -6.78
N LEU A 54 -7.49 11.94 -5.52
CA LEU A 54 -8.74 12.09 -4.77
C LEU A 54 -9.33 13.51 -4.87
N ASP A 55 -8.72 14.40 -5.64
CA ASP A 55 -9.18 15.80 -5.76
C ASP A 55 -10.68 15.90 -6.08
N PRO A 56 -11.25 15.13 -7.02
CA PRO A 56 -12.68 15.14 -7.27
C PRO A 56 -13.57 14.64 -6.12
N TYR A 57 -12.97 13.94 -5.16
CA TYR A 57 -13.67 13.24 -4.09
C TYR A 57 -13.53 13.88 -2.71
N TRP A 58 -12.60 14.83 -2.51
CA TRP A 58 -12.33 15.40 -1.19
C TRP A 58 -13.57 16.02 -0.53
N LYS A 59 -14.48 16.60 -1.28
CA LYS A 59 -15.75 17.13 -0.74
C LYS A 59 -16.57 16.07 -0.01
N ASN A 60 -16.54 14.84 -0.51
CA ASN A 60 -17.22 13.69 0.11
C ASN A 60 -16.43 13.13 1.30
N TYR A 61 -15.12 13.31 1.32
CA TYR A 61 -14.21 12.78 2.33
C TYR A 61 -13.82 13.77 3.42
N TYR A 62 -14.14 15.06 3.25
CA TYR A 62 -13.73 16.14 4.15
C TYR A 62 -14.11 15.89 5.62
N ARG A 63 -15.28 15.36 5.89
CA ARG A 63 -15.70 14.99 7.26
C ARG A 63 -15.47 13.51 7.58
N GLY A 64 -14.84 12.79 6.70
CA GLY A 64 -14.55 11.37 6.84
C GLY A 64 -13.13 11.08 7.31
N TRP A 65 -12.87 9.85 7.66
CA TRP A 65 -11.58 9.41 8.17
C TRP A 65 -10.41 9.63 7.20
N ARG A 66 -10.64 9.58 5.87
CA ARG A 66 -9.57 9.72 4.87
C ARG A 66 -8.91 11.09 4.94
N TYR A 67 -9.69 12.15 4.91
CA TYR A 67 -9.19 13.50 4.99
C TYR A 67 -8.50 13.75 6.33
N GLU A 68 -9.19 13.46 7.43
CA GLU A 68 -8.65 13.64 8.78
C GLU A 68 -7.36 12.85 9.02
N PHE A 69 -7.25 11.65 8.45
CA PHE A 69 -6.06 10.83 8.61
C PHE A 69 -4.87 11.39 7.83
N ASN A 70 -5.06 11.81 6.58
CA ASN A 70 -4.03 12.47 5.76
C ASN A 70 -3.62 13.83 6.36
N LYS A 71 -4.57 14.59 6.89
CA LYS A 71 -4.30 15.87 7.54
C LYS A 71 -3.38 15.75 8.76
N LYS A 72 -3.48 14.66 9.51
CA LYS A 72 -2.78 14.47 10.79
C LYS A 72 -1.55 13.58 10.73
N ASN A 73 -1.40 12.76 9.70
CA ASN A 73 -0.35 11.75 9.63
C ASN A 73 0.50 11.94 8.39
N ARG A 74 1.77 11.58 8.50
CA ARG A 74 2.74 11.56 7.39
C ARG A 74 3.06 10.15 6.96
N GLY A 75 3.51 10.00 5.73
CA GLY A 75 4.00 8.76 5.17
C GLY A 75 2.95 8.04 4.31
N ASP A 76 3.15 6.75 4.09
CA ASP A 76 2.16 5.94 3.41
C ASP A 76 1.02 5.58 4.37
N VAL A 77 -0.04 6.36 4.32
CA VAL A 77 -1.20 6.22 5.20
C VAL A 77 -2.23 5.21 4.68
N TYR A 78 -1.98 4.62 3.52
CA TYR A 78 -2.86 3.61 2.92
C TYR A 78 -2.08 2.55 2.12
N PRO A 79 -1.19 1.78 2.77
CA PRO A 79 -0.25 0.88 2.08
C PRO A 79 -0.89 -0.41 1.58
N THR A 80 -2.08 -0.79 2.06
CA THR A 80 -2.63 -2.15 1.94
C THR A 80 -2.72 -2.66 0.52
N HIS A 81 -3.07 -1.82 -0.45
CA HIS A 81 -3.24 -2.23 -1.84
C HIS A 81 -1.94 -2.62 -2.54
N GLY A 82 -0.82 -1.98 -2.19
CA GLY A 82 0.49 -2.37 -2.70
C GLY A 82 1.16 -3.43 -1.81
N LEU A 83 1.10 -3.23 -0.51
CA LEU A 83 1.78 -4.07 0.46
C LEU A 83 1.18 -5.48 0.57
N GLY A 84 -0.14 -5.61 0.49
CA GLY A 84 -0.82 -6.89 0.61
C GLY A 84 -0.35 -7.93 -0.40
N PRO A 85 -0.43 -7.67 -1.71
CA PRO A 85 0.08 -8.56 -2.75
C PRO A 85 1.58 -8.84 -2.63
N ALA A 86 2.40 -7.80 -2.32
CA ALA A 86 3.84 -7.95 -2.10
C ALA A 86 4.15 -8.92 -0.94
N CYS A 87 3.42 -8.79 0.17
CA CYS A 87 3.56 -9.70 1.31
C CYS A 87 3.23 -11.14 0.96
N GLN A 88 2.24 -11.37 0.11
CA GLN A 88 1.85 -12.72 -0.30
C GLN A 88 2.92 -13.38 -1.17
N VAL A 89 3.40 -12.69 -2.20
CA VAL A 89 4.39 -13.26 -3.13
C VAL A 89 5.76 -13.47 -2.48
N LEU A 90 6.12 -12.64 -1.49
CA LEU A 90 7.36 -12.76 -0.71
C LEU A 90 7.24 -13.65 0.53
N ASN A 91 6.09 -14.27 0.75
CA ASN A 91 5.83 -15.15 1.90
C ASN A 91 6.06 -14.48 3.26
N ILE A 92 5.72 -13.21 3.41
CA ILE A 92 5.83 -12.49 4.68
C ILE A 92 4.95 -13.17 5.74
N HIS A 93 5.54 -13.45 6.92
CA HIS A 93 4.99 -14.27 8.00
C HIS A 93 4.69 -15.73 7.62
N ARG A 94 5.17 -16.20 6.46
CA ARG A 94 5.07 -17.58 5.99
C ARG A 94 6.43 -18.11 5.53
N GLY A 95 7.50 -17.66 6.16
CA GLY A 95 8.89 -18.07 5.86
C GLY A 95 9.85 -16.89 5.72
N ASP A 96 9.34 -15.65 5.62
CA ASP A 96 10.12 -14.42 5.68
C ASP A 96 9.40 -13.40 6.57
N LYS A 97 10.06 -12.31 6.94
CA LYS A 97 9.46 -11.18 7.67
C LYS A 97 10.15 -9.87 7.34
N MET A 98 9.43 -8.77 7.50
CA MET A 98 9.96 -7.43 7.37
C MET A 98 10.98 -7.17 8.49
N ASN A 99 12.11 -6.56 8.15
CA ASN A 99 13.18 -6.26 9.08
C ASN A 99 13.45 -4.76 9.22
N THR A 100 13.75 -4.09 8.10
CA THR A 100 14.11 -2.67 8.10
C THR A 100 13.19 -1.90 7.17
N LEU A 101 12.75 -0.71 7.60
CA LEU A 101 11.91 0.18 6.82
C LEU A 101 12.54 1.56 6.74
N ILE A 102 12.58 2.13 5.54
CA ILE A 102 12.92 3.53 5.29
C ILE A 102 11.79 4.14 4.47
N SER A 103 11.29 5.29 4.91
CA SER A 103 10.24 6.01 4.20
C SER A 103 10.60 7.47 4.04
N MET A 104 10.34 8.02 2.87
CA MET A 104 10.51 9.43 2.56
C MET A 104 9.25 9.97 1.89
N ASP A 105 8.85 11.16 2.30
CA ASP A 105 7.75 11.88 1.69
C ASP A 105 8.15 13.29 1.27
N THR A 106 7.45 13.83 0.30
CA THR A 106 7.54 15.26 -0.06
C THR A 106 6.91 16.13 1.02
N LYS A 107 7.05 17.44 0.91
CA LYS A 107 6.15 18.35 1.62
C LYS A 107 4.74 18.25 1.03
N ALA A 108 3.75 18.71 1.81
CA ALA A 108 2.39 18.87 1.36
C ALA A 108 2.28 20.16 0.52
N PHE A 109 2.34 20.05 -0.79
CA PHE A 109 2.11 21.16 -1.71
C PHE A 109 0.62 21.19 -2.13
N ASN A 110 0.16 20.15 -2.80
CA ASN A 110 -1.26 20.02 -3.16
C ASN A 110 -2.14 19.65 -1.96
N GLY A 111 -1.61 18.94 -0.98
CA GLY A 111 -2.31 18.67 0.27
C GLY A 111 -2.75 19.96 0.98
N LEU A 112 -1.90 20.99 1.00
CA LEU A 112 -2.27 22.31 1.52
C LEU A 112 -3.36 22.98 0.68
N ASN A 113 -3.28 22.91 -0.65
CA ASN A 113 -4.34 23.44 -1.53
C ASN A 113 -5.69 22.74 -1.27
N VAL A 114 -5.68 21.45 -0.95
CA VAL A 114 -6.88 20.72 -0.55
C VAL A 114 -7.40 21.24 0.79
N ALA A 115 -6.54 21.45 1.78
CA ALA A 115 -6.93 22.00 3.09
C ALA A 115 -7.54 23.40 2.98
N GLU A 116 -6.94 24.28 2.17
CA GLU A 116 -7.44 25.64 1.92
C GLU A 116 -8.86 25.66 1.34
N GLN A 117 -9.22 24.66 0.51
CA GLN A 117 -10.60 24.55 -0.01
C GLN A 117 -11.65 24.38 1.09
N PHE A 118 -11.23 23.94 2.26
CA PHE A 118 -12.08 23.73 3.44
C PHE A 118 -11.84 24.74 4.55
N GLY A 119 -11.07 25.81 4.26
CA GLY A 119 -10.75 26.85 5.23
C GLY A 119 -9.75 26.44 6.30
N GLU A 120 -8.95 25.40 6.02
CA GLU A 120 -7.92 24.89 6.92
C GLU A 120 -6.52 25.30 6.41
N THR A 121 -5.54 25.35 7.30
CA THR A 121 -4.18 25.86 6.99
C THR A 121 -3.11 24.78 7.18
N GLU A 122 -3.49 23.59 7.61
CA GLU A 122 -2.56 22.51 7.92
C GLU A 122 -2.93 21.22 7.20
N TYR A 123 -1.90 20.54 6.67
CA TYR A 123 -2.00 19.21 6.10
C TYR A 123 -0.65 18.53 6.27
N ALA A 124 -0.61 17.44 7.03
CA ALA A 124 0.63 16.80 7.44
C ALA A 124 1.23 15.87 6.39
N ASN A 125 0.37 15.14 5.64
CA ASN A 125 0.87 14.12 4.70
C ASN A 125 1.56 14.76 3.50
N GLY A 126 2.70 14.22 3.11
CA GLY A 126 3.36 14.59 1.86
C GLY A 126 2.51 14.21 0.63
N ASP A 127 2.68 14.95 -0.46
CA ASP A 127 1.96 14.66 -1.70
C ASP A 127 2.35 13.32 -2.32
N HIS A 128 3.58 12.90 -2.10
CA HIS A 128 4.11 11.63 -2.57
C HIS A 128 5.02 11.00 -1.52
N THR A 129 4.81 9.71 -1.27
CA THR A 129 5.63 8.91 -0.35
C THR A 129 6.20 7.70 -1.07
N ILE A 130 7.47 7.41 -0.79
CA ILE A 130 8.14 6.17 -1.20
C ILE A 130 8.62 5.47 0.08
N THR A 131 8.31 4.20 0.20
CA THR A 131 8.70 3.35 1.33
C THR A 131 9.44 2.12 0.81
N LEU A 132 10.64 1.89 1.31
CA LEU A 132 11.43 0.69 1.06
C LEU A 132 11.46 -0.17 2.31
N ILE A 133 11.20 -1.46 2.15
CA ILE A 133 11.23 -2.44 3.24
C ILE A 133 12.17 -3.57 2.84
N GLN A 134 13.19 -3.82 3.65
CA GLN A 134 14.04 -4.99 3.51
C GLN A 134 13.53 -6.12 4.40
N THR A 135 13.45 -7.33 3.85
CA THR A 135 13.09 -8.53 4.61
C THR A 135 14.31 -9.17 5.27
N GLU A 136 14.10 -10.09 6.21
CA GLU A 136 15.20 -10.84 6.84
C GLU A 136 16.00 -11.68 5.83
N LYS A 137 15.35 -12.16 4.78
CA LYS A 137 16.02 -12.90 3.69
C LYS A 137 16.68 -12.00 2.65
N GLY A 138 16.71 -10.67 2.89
CA GLY A 138 17.40 -9.71 2.01
C GLY A 138 16.60 -9.31 0.77
N LYS A 139 15.31 -9.60 0.72
CA LYS A 139 14.40 -9.17 -0.36
C LYS A 139 13.93 -7.75 -0.11
N ILE A 140 13.49 -7.05 -1.15
CA ILE A 140 13.03 -5.67 -1.06
C ILE A 140 11.56 -5.55 -1.48
N ILE A 141 10.81 -4.77 -0.71
CA ILE A 141 9.49 -4.29 -1.08
C ILE A 141 9.59 -2.77 -1.26
N GLU A 142 9.07 -2.27 -2.37
CA GLU A 142 8.88 -0.85 -2.61
C GLU A 142 7.38 -0.52 -2.63
N ILE A 143 6.98 0.51 -1.87
CA ILE A 143 5.58 0.97 -1.84
C ILE A 143 5.53 2.46 -2.13
N GLN A 144 4.61 2.86 -3.01
CA GLN A 144 4.33 4.25 -3.32
C GLN A 144 2.91 4.65 -2.93
N HIS A 145 2.78 5.86 -2.37
CA HIS A 145 1.47 6.45 -2.04
C HIS A 145 1.37 7.88 -2.59
N ASN A 146 0.26 8.18 -3.27
CA ASN A 146 -0.03 9.52 -3.77
C ASN A 146 -1.54 9.67 -4.01
N VAL A 147 -2.18 10.65 -3.35
CA VAL A 147 -3.63 10.85 -3.42
C VAL A 147 -4.06 12.29 -3.73
N VAL A 148 -3.11 13.21 -3.92
CA VAL A 148 -3.38 14.64 -4.08
C VAL A 148 -2.81 15.25 -5.36
N THR A 149 -2.15 14.48 -6.21
CA THR A 149 -1.61 14.98 -7.47
C THR A 149 -2.42 14.49 -8.67
N PRO A 150 -2.36 15.17 -9.83
CA PRO A 150 -3.09 14.79 -11.03
C PRO A 150 -2.49 13.54 -11.74
N ARG A 151 -1.69 12.75 -11.05
CA ARG A 151 -1.14 11.51 -11.56
C ARG A 151 -2.27 10.54 -11.90
N PRO A 152 -2.28 9.89 -13.09
CA PRO A 152 -3.29 8.91 -13.44
C PRO A 152 -3.42 7.81 -12.39
N TYR A 153 -4.64 7.32 -12.19
CA TYR A 153 -4.91 6.20 -11.31
C TYR A 153 -4.01 5.02 -11.64
N ASN A 154 -3.35 4.49 -10.62
CA ASN A 154 -2.45 3.35 -10.77
C ASN A 154 -2.37 2.56 -9.46
N ARG A 155 -2.67 1.27 -9.51
CA ARG A 155 -2.35 0.30 -8.47
C ARG A 155 -1.25 -0.61 -8.99
N MET A 156 -0.10 -0.02 -9.26
CA MET A 156 1.06 -0.72 -9.76
C MET A 156 1.37 -1.93 -8.90
N TYR A 157 1.68 -3.03 -9.56
CA TYR A 157 2.19 -4.22 -8.92
C TYR A 157 3.22 -4.85 -9.85
N GLN A 158 4.43 -4.99 -9.35
CA GLN A 158 5.53 -5.64 -10.04
C GLN A 158 6.15 -6.69 -9.14
N VAL A 159 6.49 -7.82 -9.71
CA VAL A 159 7.25 -8.88 -9.06
C VAL A 159 8.46 -9.18 -9.92
N GLU A 160 9.63 -9.21 -9.31
CA GLU A 160 10.90 -9.52 -9.96
C GLU A 160 11.55 -10.71 -9.25
N GLY A 161 11.94 -11.68 -10.01
CA GLY A 161 12.71 -12.83 -9.56
C GLY A 161 13.95 -13.07 -10.40
N THR A 162 14.72 -14.11 -10.07
CA THR A 162 15.95 -14.44 -10.78
C THR A 162 15.72 -14.87 -12.22
N ASP A 163 14.54 -15.38 -12.55
CA ASP A 163 14.23 -15.99 -13.84
C ASP A 163 13.10 -15.29 -14.59
N GLY A 164 12.48 -14.28 -14.01
CA GLY A 164 11.38 -13.58 -14.67
C GLY A 164 10.83 -12.37 -13.91
N VAL A 165 10.00 -11.61 -14.60
CA VAL A 165 9.32 -10.42 -14.08
C VAL A 165 7.85 -10.42 -14.51
N ALA A 166 6.98 -9.93 -13.65
CA ALA A 166 5.60 -9.61 -13.98
C ALA A 166 5.28 -8.17 -13.60
N HIS A 167 4.59 -7.44 -14.49
CA HIS A 167 4.25 -6.03 -14.28
C HIS A 167 2.81 -5.74 -14.69
N LYS A 168 1.99 -5.19 -13.79
CA LYS A 168 0.55 -5.03 -13.96
C LYS A 168 0.14 -3.96 -14.97
N TYR A 169 0.86 -2.87 -15.03
CA TYR A 169 0.58 -1.75 -15.92
C TYR A 169 1.81 -1.49 -16.79
N PRO A 170 1.88 -2.10 -17.98
CA PRO A 170 2.94 -1.77 -18.94
C PRO A 170 2.83 -0.29 -19.33
N ASN A 171 3.95 0.36 -19.47
CA ASN A 171 4.03 1.75 -19.96
C ASN A 171 3.66 1.85 -21.42
#